data_9ea0a9f4f3773568af5ce5f3ad72a8d9
#
_entry.id   9ea0a9f4f3773568af5ce5f3ad72a8d9
#
_cell.length_a   1.000
_cell.length_b   1.000
_cell.length_c   1.000
_cell.angle_alpha   90.00
_cell.angle_beta   90.00
_cell.angle_gamma   90.00
#
_symmetry.space_group_name_H-M   'P 1'
#
loop_
_entity.id
_entity.type
_entity.pdbx_description
1 polymer ?
#
loop_
_entity_poly.entity_id
_entity_poly.type
_entity_poly.pdbx_seq_one_letter_code
_entity_poly.pdbx_strand_id
1 'polypeptide(L)'
;MKLHESVMNPLQNGKAIPAHPLALTAERKLDERRQRALSRYYIAAGAGGLAIGVHTTQFAIRDPQIGLLQPVLEIAAEEMDRAGQSLVRIGGICGPTAQAAAEAQILSDLGYHAGLLSLAALPDANDDRLIDHCRAVAEVLPLIGFYLQPAVGGRLLSVRFWHRLAELPQLVAIKIAPFNRYQSL
;
A
#
# COMPACT_ATOMS: atom_id res chain seq x y z
N MET A 1 1.82 6.65 -15.92
CA MET A 1 3.21 6.19 -15.78
C MET A 1 3.19 4.67 -15.73
N LYS A 2 3.98 3.95 -16.54
CA LYS A 2 4.09 2.48 -16.48
C LYS A 2 5.20 2.12 -15.50
N LEU A 3 4.99 1.07 -14.69
CA LEU A 3 6.07 0.53 -13.85
C LEU A 3 7.19 -0.03 -14.73
N HIS A 4 8.42 0.13 -14.24
CA HIS A 4 9.59 -0.46 -14.88
C HIS A 4 9.50 -2.00 -14.83
N GLU A 5 10.04 -2.70 -15.83
CA GLU A 5 10.00 -4.16 -15.91
C GLU A 5 10.59 -4.87 -14.68
N SER A 6 11.62 -4.29 -14.07
CA SER A 6 12.22 -4.81 -12.82
C SER A 6 11.24 -4.88 -11.64
N VAL A 7 10.14 -4.13 -11.69
CA VAL A 7 9.07 -4.14 -10.69
C VAL A 7 7.90 -5.00 -11.14
N MET A 8 7.53 -4.92 -12.43
CA MET A 8 6.42 -5.70 -12.98
C MET A 8 6.72 -7.20 -13.03
N ASN A 9 7.93 -7.59 -13.43
CA ASN A 9 8.31 -9.00 -13.51
C ASN A 9 8.20 -9.73 -12.16
N PRO A 10 8.69 -9.20 -11.02
CA PRO A 10 8.45 -9.81 -9.71
C PRO A 10 6.97 -9.96 -9.35
N LEU A 11 6.12 -8.98 -9.68
CA LEU A 11 4.68 -9.06 -9.41
C LEU A 11 4.00 -10.17 -10.25
N GLN A 12 4.36 -10.28 -11.53
CA GLN A 12 3.80 -11.27 -12.45
C GLN A 12 4.31 -12.69 -12.19
N ASN A 13 5.57 -12.83 -11.76
CA ASN A 13 6.19 -14.14 -11.48
C ASN A 13 5.87 -14.68 -10.08
N GLY A 14 5.01 -14.01 -9.32
CA GLY A 14 4.58 -14.45 -8.01
C GLY A 14 5.67 -14.32 -6.94
N LYS A 15 5.68 -13.22 -6.20
CA LYS A 15 6.57 -12.97 -5.07
C LYS A 15 5.78 -12.73 -3.79
N ALA A 16 6.31 -13.20 -2.68
CA ALA A 16 5.78 -12.84 -1.38
C ALA A 16 6.15 -11.38 -1.05
N ILE A 17 5.13 -10.56 -0.78
CA ILE A 17 5.29 -9.15 -0.36
C ILE A 17 4.57 -9.00 0.97
N PRO A 18 5.26 -9.22 2.11
CA PRO A 18 4.63 -9.16 3.42
C PRO A 18 4.18 -7.74 3.77
N ALA A 19 3.03 -7.66 4.45
CA ALA A 19 2.61 -6.45 5.14
C ALA A 19 3.49 -6.24 6.36
N HIS A 20 4.22 -5.13 6.41
CA HIS A 20 5.24 -4.87 7.41
C HIS A 20 4.64 -4.42 8.74
N PRO A 21 4.91 -5.11 9.87
CA PRO A 21 4.48 -4.68 11.19
C PRO A 21 5.20 -3.41 11.66
N LEU A 22 4.60 -2.74 12.63
CA LEU A 22 5.19 -1.59 13.32
C LEU A 22 5.89 -2.04 14.61
N ALA A 23 7.17 -1.73 14.75
CA ALA A 23 7.92 -1.98 15.96
C ALA A 23 7.88 -0.77 16.89
N LEU A 24 7.37 -0.95 18.09
CA LEU A 24 7.28 0.11 19.11
C LEU A 24 8.02 -0.33 20.38
N THR A 25 8.54 0.66 21.12
CA THR A 25 9.01 0.48 22.50
C THR A 25 7.83 0.25 23.45
N ALA A 26 8.11 -0.07 24.72
CA ALA A 26 7.10 -0.18 25.77
C ALA A 26 6.32 1.13 25.97
N GLU A 27 6.96 2.28 25.71
CA GLU A 27 6.37 3.63 25.78
C GLU A 27 5.64 4.03 24.48
N ARG A 28 5.42 3.07 23.55
CA ARG A 28 4.75 3.27 22.24
C ARG A 28 5.46 4.26 21.30
N LYS A 29 6.77 4.45 21.47
CA LYS A 29 7.59 5.19 20.52
C LYS A 29 8.14 4.25 19.45
N LEU A 30 8.45 4.76 18.27
CA LEU A 30 9.08 3.97 17.21
C LEU A 30 10.40 3.36 17.70
N ASP A 31 10.49 2.03 17.66
CA ASP A 31 11.75 1.31 17.87
C ASP A 31 12.45 1.14 16.52
N GLU A 32 13.19 2.15 16.11
CA GLU A 32 13.87 2.16 14.82
C GLU A 32 14.79 0.95 14.62
N ARG A 33 15.52 0.54 15.66
CA ARG A 33 16.42 -0.61 15.59
C ARG A 33 15.65 -1.89 15.24
N ARG A 34 14.51 -2.12 15.90
CA ARG A 34 13.68 -3.30 15.63
C ARG A 34 12.93 -3.17 14.30
N GLN A 35 12.50 -1.97 13.93
CA GLN A 35 11.85 -1.71 12.64
C GLN A 35 12.80 -2.06 11.49
N ARG A 36 14.06 -1.63 11.54
CA ARG A 36 15.10 -1.99 10.58
C ARG A 36 15.39 -3.50 10.58
N ALA A 37 15.46 -4.11 11.75
CA ALA A 37 15.69 -5.56 11.88
C ALA A 37 14.56 -6.38 11.25
N LEU A 38 13.29 -5.94 11.36
CA LEU A 38 12.15 -6.57 10.71
C LEU A 38 12.26 -6.50 9.18
N SER A 39 12.62 -5.34 8.63
CA SER A 39 12.84 -5.19 7.18
C SER A 39 13.91 -6.17 6.70
N ARG A 40 15.07 -6.20 7.35
CA ARG A 40 16.17 -7.13 7.01
C ARG A 40 15.75 -8.60 7.14
N TYR A 41 14.97 -8.94 8.17
CA TYR A 41 14.46 -10.29 8.34
C TYR A 41 13.61 -10.76 7.15
N TYR A 42 12.63 -9.95 6.73
CA TYR A 42 11.79 -10.30 5.57
C TYR A 42 12.60 -10.40 4.27
N ILE A 43 13.54 -9.48 4.06
CA ILE A 43 14.42 -9.49 2.89
C ILE A 43 15.29 -10.75 2.89
N ALA A 44 15.91 -11.09 4.01
CA ALA A 44 16.73 -12.31 4.17
C ALA A 44 15.90 -13.59 4.03
N ALA A 45 14.63 -13.57 4.40
CA ALA A 45 13.69 -14.68 4.22
C ALA A 45 13.21 -14.84 2.76
N GLY A 46 13.69 -14.02 1.82
CA GLY A 46 13.36 -14.13 0.40
C GLY A 46 12.12 -13.37 -0.05
N ALA A 47 11.66 -12.38 0.73
CA ALA A 47 10.58 -11.50 0.28
C ALA A 47 10.97 -10.78 -1.02
N GLY A 48 10.04 -10.73 -1.97
CA GLY A 48 10.23 -10.00 -3.23
C GLY A 48 9.93 -8.50 -3.13
N GLY A 49 9.54 -8.04 -1.95
CA GLY A 49 9.23 -6.65 -1.64
C GLY A 49 8.63 -6.48 -0.25
N LEU A 50 8.29 -5.26 0.13
CA LEU A 50 7.64 -4.94 1.40
C LEU A 50 6.44 -4.01 1.17
N ALA A 51 5.35 -4.22 1.93
CA ALA A 51 4.19 -3.33 1.95
C ALA A 51 4.12 -2.57 3.29
N ILE A 52 4.34 -1.27 3.25
CA ILE A 52 4.51 -0.39 4.42
C ILE A 52 3.32 0.57 4.54
N GLY A 53 2.96 0.98 5.76
CA GLY A 53 1.85 1.92 5.98
C GLY A 53 0.48 1.33 5.69
N VAL A 54 0.39 0.00 5.54
CA VAL A 54 -0.83 -0.77 5.37
C VAL A 54 -1.46 -1.12 6.73
N HIS A 55 -2.56 -1.85 6.76
CA HIS A 55 -3.29 -2.20 7.99
C HIS A 55 -2.37 -2.76 9.10
N THR A 56 -1.45 -3.65 8.76
CA THR A 56 -0.52 -4.28 9.72
C THR A 56 0.48 -3.28 10.32
N THR A 57 0.85 -2.23 9.58
CA THR A 57 1.72 -1.15 10.07
C THR A 57 0.98 -0.16 10.98
N GLN A 58 -0.35 -0.26 11.06
CA GLN A 58 -1.27 0.61 11.78
C GLN A 58 -1.61 1.91 11.04
N PHE A 59 -2.90 2.15 10.82
CA PHE A 59 -3.35 3.39 10.17
C PHE A 59 -3.14 4.63 11.05
N ALA A 60 -3.13 4.47 12.38
CA ALA A 60 -2.92 5.55 13.33
C ALA A 60 -1.58 6.30 13.18
N ILE A 61 -0.59 5.72 12.51
CA ILE A 61 0.70 6.40 12.23
C ILE A 61 0.55 7.68 11.41
N ARG A 62 -0.62 7.89 10.78
CA ARG A 62 -0.97 9.06 9.98
C ARG A 62 -1.49 10.23 10.81
N ASP A 63 -1.88 9.98 12.06
CA ASP A 63 -2.30 11.03 12.98
C ASP A 63 -1.14 12.05 13.12
N PRO A 64 -1.37 13.36 12.89
CA PRO A 64 -0.33 14.38 13.04
C PRO A 64 0.33 14.40 14.41
N GLN A 65 -0.38 13.97 15.47
CA GLN A 65 0.18 13.87 16.83
C GLN A 65 1.13 12.68 16.97
N ILE A 66 0.99 11.66 16.13
CA ILE A 66 1.86 10.47 16.09
C ILE A 66 2.99 10.66 15.09
N GLY A 67 2.69 11.12 13.88
CA GLY A 67 3.65 11.54 12.86
C GLY A 67 4.63 10.47 12.39
N LEU A 68 4.24 9.19 12.39
CA LEU A 68 5.16 8.08 12.09
C LEU A 68 5.08 7.56 10.65
N LEU A 69 4.16 8.06 9.82
CA LEU A 69 4.02 7.55 8.45
C LEU A 69 5.33 7.70 7.67
N GLN A 70 5.81 8.92 7.52
CA GLN A 70 7.01 9.19 6.74
C GLN A 70 8.26 8.53 7.32
N PRO A 71 8.58 8.63 8.64
CA PRO A 71 9.73 7.93 9.22
C PRO A 71 9.74 6.41 8.98
N VAL A 72 8.59 5.75 9.06
CA VAL A 72 8.50 4.30 8.84
C VAL A 72 8.70 3.93 7.37
N LEU A 73 8.18 4.77 6.45
CA LEU A 73 8.40 4.62 5.02
C LEU A 73 9.88 4.79 4.65
N GLU A 74 10.54 5.83 5.19
CA GLU A 74 11.96 6.11 4.97
C GLU A 74 12.86 4.96 5.43
N ILE A 75 12.65 4.47 6.67
CA ILE A 75 13.40 3.33 7.24
C ILE A 75 13.30 2.10 6.33
N ALA A 76 12.10 1.78 5.86
CA ALA A 76 11.91 0.62 5.01
C ALA A 76 12.54 0.80 3.62
N ALA A 77 12.45 1.99 3.03
CA ALA A 77 13.09 2.31 1.76
C ALA A 77 14.62 2.17 1.85
N GLU A 78 15.23 2.73 2.90
CA GLU A 78 16.68 2.62 3.15
C GLU A 78 17.15 1.16 3.31
N GLU A 79 16.41 0.33 4.05
CA GLU A 79 16.79 -1.08 4.21
C GLU A 79 16.62 -1.87 2.90
N MET A 80 15.63 -1.54 2.08
CA MET A 80 15.48 -2.12 0.74
C MET A 80 16.59 -1.67 -0.22
N ASP A 81 17.07 -0.41 -0.13
CA ASP A 81 18.22 0.07 -0.91
C ASP A 81 19.50 -0.66 -0.52
N ARG A 82 19.74 -0.83 0.78
CA ARG A 82 20.93 -1.53 1.31
C ARG A 82 20.99 -3.01 0.93
N ALA A 83 19.85 -3.60 0.60
CA ALA A 83 19.79 -5.02 0.26
C ALA A 83 20.50 -5.40 -1.05
N GLY A 84 20.78 -4.43 -1.93
CA GLY A 84 21.49 -4.64 -3.19
C GLY A 84 20.75 -5.52 -4.23
N GLN A 85 19.44 -5.74 -4.01
CA GLN A 85 18.58 -6.52 -4.89
C GLN A 85 17.30 -5.73 -5.26
N SER A 86 16.71 -6.08 -6.40
CA SER A 86 15.46 -5.44 -6.83
C SER A 86 14.30 -5.92 -5.96
N LEU A 87 13.74 -5.03 -5.15
CA LEU A 87 12.62 -5.27 -4.25
C LEU A 87 11.44 -4.39 -4.61
N VAL A 88 10.24 -4.96 -4.62
CA VAL A 88 9.01 -4.19 -4.86
C VAL A 88 8.65 -3.39 -3.60
N ARG A 89 8.51 -2.06 -3.75
CA ARG A 89 8.13 -1.13 -2.67
C ARG A 89 6.68 -0.75 -2.82
N ILE A 90 5.85 -1.15 -1.87
CA ILE A 90 4.43 -0.81 -1.82
C ILE A 90 4.16 0.03 -0.58
N GLY A 91 3.53 1.18 -0.76
CA GLY A 91 3.05 2.01 0.35
C GLY A 91 1.53 1.95 0.47
N GLY A 92 1.00 1.93 1.70
CA GLY A 92 -0.42 2.10 1.93
C GLY A 92 -0.83 3.55 1.71
N ILE A 93 -1.98 3.76 1.08
CA ILE A 93 -2.61 5.06 0.86
C ILE A 93 -4.03 5.01 1.42
N CYS A 94 -4.45 6.01 2.17
CA CYS A 94 -5.80 6.10 2.69
C CYS A 94 -6.27 7.55 2.85
N GLY A 95 -7.52 7.72 3.29
CA GLY A 95 -8.11 9.03 3.53
C GLY A 95 -8.88 9.60 2.35
N PRO A 96 -9.46 10.81 2.52
CA PRO A 96 -10.08 11.56 1.43
C PRO A 96 -9.10 11.87 0.31
N THR A 97 -9.59 12.23 -0.88
CA THR A 97 -8.77 12.36 -2.10
C THR A 97 -7.53 13.26 -1.92
N ALA A 98 -7.67 14.38 -1.25
CA ALA A 98 -6.55 15.30 -1.01
C ALA A 98 -5.45 14.65 -0.13
N GLN A 99 -5.83 13.95 0.93
CA GLN A 99 -4.90 13.20 1.78
C GLN A 99 -4.26 12.05 1.00
N ALA A 100 -5.07 11.28 0.28
CA ALA A 100 -4.57 10.14 -0.49
C ALA A 100 -3.57 10.56 -1.58
N ALA A 101 -3.80 11.70 -2.25
CA ALA A 101 -2.86 12.25 -3.21
C ALA A 101 -1.57 12.75 -2.54
N ALA A 102 -1.67 13.37 -1.36
CA ALA A 102 -0.48 13.79 -0.59
C ALA A 102 0.35 12.59 -0.10
N GLU A 103 -0.30 11.52 0.37
CA GLU A 103 0.38 10.27 0.74
C GLU A 103 1.04 9.60 -0.49
N ALA A 104 0.37 9.61 -1.65
CA ALA A 104 0.94 9.13 -2.90
C ALA A 104 2.19 9.92 -3.30
N GLN A 105 2.20 11.24 -3.07
CA GLN A 105 3.37 12.09 -3.34
C GLN A 105 4.54 11.72 -2.43
N ILE A 106 4.31 11.56 -1.13
CA ILE A 106 5.35 11.10 -0.18
C ILE A 106 5.95 9.76 -0.64
N LEU A 107 5.09 8.82 -1.04
CA LEU A 107 5.55 7.53 -1.55
C LEU A 107 6.37 7.66 -2.83
N SER A 108 5.93 8.50 -3.76
CA SER A 108 6.66 8.80 -5.01
C SER A 108 8.05 9.39 -4.73
N ASP A 109 8.13 10.36 -3.83
CA ASP A 109 9.38 11.05 -3.44
C ASP A 109 10.38 10.09 -2.76
N LEU A 110 9.87 9.09 -2.02
CA LEU A 110 10.67 8.04 -1.39
C LEU A 110 10.96 6.82 -2.30
N GLY A 111 10.63 6.91 -3.58
CA GLY A 111 10.90 5.87 -4.56
C GLY A 111 10.07 4.59 -4.39
N TYR A 112 8.87 4.70 -3.83
CA TYR A 112 7.90 3.60 -3.83
C TYR A 112 7.34 3.39 -5.23
N HIS A 113 7.07 2.13 -5.56
CA HIS A 113 6.66 1.75 -6.91
C HIS A 113 5.16 1.79 -7.12
N ALA A 114 4.38 1.51 -6.07
CA ALA A 114 2.92 1.53 -6.14
C ALA A 114 2.28 1.81 -4.77
N GLY A 115 1.08 2.36 -4.80
CA GLY A 115 0.24 2.62 -3.65
C GLY A 115 -0.89 1.60 -3.50
N LEU A 116 -1.00 0.95 -2.34
CA LEU A 116 -2.17 0.14 -1.98
C LEU A 116 -3.27 1.06 -1.45
N LEU A 117 -4.25 1.37 -2.30
CA LEU A 117 -5.28 2.36 -2.00
C LEU A 117 -6.46 1.78 -1.24
N SER A 118 -6.71 2.29 -0.03
CA SER A 118 -7.90 1.98 0.77
C SER A 118 -9.03 2.94 0.45
N LEU A 119 -10.22 2.42 0.19
CA LEU A 119 -11.45 3.20 -0.06
C LEU A 119 -12.30 3.40 1.21
N ALA A 120 -11.80 3.01 2.37
CA ALA A 120 -12.52 3.07 3.65
C ALA A 120 -12.98 4.49 4.05
N ALA A 121 -12.28 5.53 3.60
CA ALA A 121 -12.63 6.92 3.88
C ALA A 121 -13.83 7.44 3.06
N LEU A 122 -14.34 6.65 2.12
CA LEU A 122 -15.43 7.00 1.22
C LEU A 122 -16.59 5.98 1.32
N PRO A 123 -17.15 5.73 2.52
CA PRO A 123 -18.10 4.63 2.74
C PRO A 123 -19.37 4.77 1.91
N ASP A 124 -19.86 5.98 1.72
CA ASP A 124 -21.13 6.27 1.05
C ASP A 124 -20.96 6.73 -0.43
N ALA A 125 -19.73 6.74 -0.93
CA ALA A 125 -19.47 7.15 -2.31
C ALA A 125 -20.02 6.13 -3.31
N ASN A 126 -20.61 6.62 -4.40
CA ASN A 126 -20.98 5.80 -5.55
C ASN A 126 -19.74 5.42 -6.39
N ASP A 127 -19.92 4.51 -7.35
CA ASP A 127 -18.82 4.04 -8.20
C ASP A 127 -18.12 5.18 -8.95
N ASP A 128 -18.86 6.19 -9.43
CA ASP A 128 -18.26 7.31 -10.17
C ASP A 128 -17.27 8.08 -9.30
N ARG A 129 -17.69 8.44 -8.08
CA ARG A 129 -16.85 9.15 -7.13
C ARG A 129 -15.65 8.30 -6.67
N LEU A 130 -15.82 6.98 -6.53
CA LEU A 130 -14.72 6.08 -6.20
C LEU A 130 -13.69 6.00 -7.33
N ILE A 131 -14.13 5.92 -8.58
CA ILE A 131 -13.24 5.90 -9.75
C ILE A 131 -12.50 7.23 -9.90
N ASP A 132 -13.18 8.37 -9.70
CA ASP A 132 -12.53 9.69 -9.74
C ASP A 132 -11.48 9.83 -8.66
N HIS A 133 -11.75 9.31 -7.44
CA HIS A 133 -10.76 9.23 -6.37
C HIS A 133 -9.55 8.37 -6.77
N CYS A 134 -9.78 7.16 -7.30
CA CYS A 134 -8.71 6.29 -7.77
C CYS A 134 -7.88 6.96 -8.88
N ARG A 135 -8.54 7.63 -9.83
CA ARG A 135 -7.87 8.33 -10.93
C ARG A 135 -6.97 9.45 -10.42
N ALA A 136 -7.48 10.30 -9.52
CA ALA A 136 -6.71 11.41 -8.95
C ALA A 136 -5.43 10.94 -8.23
N VAL A 137 -5.50 9.82 -7.50
CA VAL A 137 -4.33 9.24 -6.85
C VAL A 137 -3.39 8.57 -7.86
N ALA A 138 -3.96 7.92 -8.90
CA ALA A 138 -3.21 7.26 -9.95
C ALA A 138 -2.39 8.22 -10.84
N GLU A 139 -2.76 9.50 -10.89
CA GLU A 139 -1.97 10.53 -11.57
C GLU A 139 -0.61 10.75 -10.90
N VAL A 140 -0.50 10.49 -9.60
CA VAL A 140 0.71 10.68 -8.81
C VAL A 140 1.56 9.41 -8.73
N LEU A 141 0.93 8.25 -8.47
CA LEU A 141 1.64 6.98 -8.27
C LEU A 141 0.79 5.81 -8.81
N PRO A 142 1.40 4.79 -9.45
CA PRO A 142 0.70 3.57 -9.83
C PRO A 142 -0.04 2.93 -8.65
N LEU A 143 -1.22 2.34 -8.91
CA LEU A 143 -2.10 1.84 -7.88
C LEU A 143 -2.15 0.31 -7.82
N ILE A 144 -2.29 -0.19 -6.61
CA ILE A 144 -2.83 -1.51 -6.30
C ILE A 144 -4.22 -1.31 -5.71
N GLY A 145 -5.24 -1.85 -6.36
CA GLY A 145 -6.60 -1.86 -5.84
C GLY A 145 -6.67 -2.75 -4.57
N PHE A 146 -7.53 -2.38 -3.63
CA PHE A 146 -7.65 -3.14 -2.39
C PHE A 146 -9.09 -3.58 -2.15
N TYR A 147 -9.38 -4.87 -2.37
CA TYR A 147 -10.64 -5.47 -2.00
C TYR A 147 -10.56 -5.96 -0.55
N LEU A 148 -10.81 -5.04 0.38
CA LEU A 148 -10.80 -5.30 1.81
C LEU A 148 -12.20 -5.72 2.29
N GLN A 149 -12.27 -6.72 3.17
CA GLN A 149 -13.53 -7.15 3.79
C GLN A 149 -14.17 -6.06 4.66
N PRO A 150 -15.52 -5.99 4.71
CA PRO A 150 -16.23 -4.97 5.52
C PRO A 150 -15.92 -5.04 7.02
N ALA A 151 -15.66 -6.23 7.57
CA ALA A 151 -15.39 -6.41 9.01
C ALA A 151 -14.15 -5.64 9.53
N VAL A 152 -13.25 -5.22 8.66
CA VAL A 152 -12.03 -4.46 9.01
C VAL A 152 -11.96 -3.12 8.25
N GLY A 153 -13.11 -2.51 7.97
CA GLY A 153 -13.20 -1.18 7.36
C GLY A 153 -13.21 -1.18 5.83
N GLY A 154 -13.33 -2.33 5.19
CA GLY A 154 -13.59 -2.41 3.76
C GLY A 154 -15.05 -2.16 3.41
N ARG A 155 -15.37 -2.26 2.12
CA ARG A 155 -16.74 -2.18 1.61
C ARG A 155 -16.94 -3.16 0.47
N LEU A 156 -18.20 -3.56 0.25
CA LEU A 156 -18.56 -4.29 -0.95
C LEU A 156 -18.49 -3.33 -2.14
N LEU A 157 -17.80 -3.76 -3.17
CA LEU A 157 -17.61 -3.02 -4.41
C LEU A 157 -18.32 -3.76 -5.54
N SER A 158 -18.99 -3.02 -6.41
CA SER A 158 -19.73 -3.59 -7.53
C SER A 158 -18.81 -4.18 -8.60
N VAL A 159 -19.29 -5.14 -9.36
CA VAL A 159 -18.59 -5.65 -10.56
C VAL A 159 -18.26 -4.51 -11.51
N ARG A 160 -19.20 -3.55 -11.68
CA ARG A 160 -19.01 -2.36 -12.50
C ARG A 160 -17.83 -1.50 -12.02
N PHE A 161 -17.67 -1.33 -10.70
CA PHE A 161 -16.52 -0.63 -10.14
C PHE A 161 -15.21 -1.32 -10.52
N TRP A 162 -15.12 -2.65 -10.35
CA TRP A 162 -13.91 -3.41 -10.66
C TRP A 162 -13.55 -3.36 -12.15
N HIS A 163 -14.52 -3.45 -13.05
CA HIS A 163 -14.29 -3.28 -14.48
C HIS A 163 -13.70 -1.90 -14.79
N ARG A 164 -14.29 -0.85 -14.27
CA ARG A 164 -13.82 0.53 -14.51
C ARG A 164 -12.46 0.80 -13.88
N LEU A 165 -12.19 0.23 -12.71
CA LEU A 165 -10.87 0.32 -12.07
C LEU A 165 -9.81 -0.38 -12.93
N ALA A 166 -10.13 -1.55 -13.50
CA ALA A 166 -9.23 -2.30 -14.36
C ALA A 166 -8.91 -1.57 -15.70
N GLU A 167 -9.74 -0.63 -16.11
CA GLU A 167 -9.48 0.22 -17.29
C GLU A 167 -8.46 1.33 -17.02
N LEU A 168 -8.08 1.59 -15.75
CA LEU A 168 -7.08 2.60 -15.43
C LEU A 168 -5.68 2.09 -15.83
N PRO A 169 -4.96 2.78 -16.73
CA PRO A 169 -3.64 2.33 -17.19
C PRO A 169 -2.59 2.24 -16.07
N GLN A 170 -2.81 2.92 -14.96
CA GLN A 170 -1.93 2.96 -13.80
C GLN A 170 -2.27 1.89 -12.77
N LEU A 171 -3.35 1.12 -12.93
CA LEU A 171 -3.63 -0.01 -12.05
C LEU A 171 -2.67 -1.15 -12.40
N VAL A 172 -1.86 -1.58 -11.42
CA VAL A 172 -0.83 -2.61 -11.64
C VAL A 172 -1.19 -3.96 -11.03
N ALA A 173 -2.07 -3.97 -10.04
CA ALA A 173 -2.55 -5.18 -9.38
C ALA A 173 -3.82 -4.91 -8.56
N ILE A 174 -4.46 -5.96 -8.09
CA ILE A 174 -5.55 -5.90 -7.11
C ILE A 174 -5.22 -6.89 -5.98
N LYS A 175 -5.18 -6.38 -4.74
CA LYS A 175 -5.11 -7.22 -3.55
C LYS A 175 -6.52 -7.66 -3.16
N ILE A 176 -6.78 -8.96 -3.21
CA ILE A 176 -8.08 -9.55 -2.90
C ILE A 176 -8.04 -10.13 -1.49
N ALA A 177 -8.80 -9.54 -0.55
CA ALA A 177 -8.85 -9.95 0.85
C ALA A 177 -10.27 -9.90 1.46
N PRO A 178 -11.30 -10.46 0.80
CA PRO A 178 -12.67 -10.41 1.31
C PRO A 178 -13.00 -11.53 2.29
N PHE A 179 -12.13 -12.48 2.60
CA PHE A 179 -12.36 -13.74 3.34
C PHE A 179 -13.51 -14.61 2.84
N ASN A 180 -14.51 -14.04 2.19
CA ASN A 180 -15.56 -14.77 1.51
C ASN A 180 -15.07 -15.11 0.10
N ARG A 181 -14.66 -16.36 -0.10
CA ARG A 181 -14.14 -16.85 -1.37
C ARG A 181 -15.14 -16.73 -2.55
N TYR A 182 -16.44 -16.73 -2.26
CA TYR A 182 -17.47 -16.56 -3.30
C TYR A 182 -17.58 -15.12 -3.80
N GLN A 183 -17.05 -14.15 -3.04
CA GLN A 183 -16.93 -12.75 -3.47
C GLN A 183 -15.64 -12.47 -4.23
N SER A 184 -14.73 -13.46 -4.32
CA SER A 184 -13.47 -13.33 -5.05
C SER A 184 -13.54 -13.87 -6.47
N LEU A 185 -14.67 -14.52 -6.81
CA LEU A 185 -14.99 -15.03 -8.14
C LEU A 185 -15.75 -13.99 -8.94
#